data_e6530389b41b354c5a6bc7ca3c0cb758
#
_entry.id   e6530389b41b354c5a6bc7ca3c0cb758
#
_cell.length_a   1.000
_cell.length_b   1.000
_cell.length_c   1.000
_cell.angle_alpha   90.00
_cell.angle_beta   90.00
_cell.angle_gamma   90.00
#
_symmetry.space_group_name_H-M   'P 1'
#
loop_
_entity.id
_entity.type
_entity.pdbx_description
1 polymer ?
#
loop_
_entity_poly.entity_id
_entity_poly.type
_entity_poly.pdbx_seq_one_letter_code
_entity_poly.pdbx_strand_id
1 'polypeptide(L)'
;MTVVSPDARRVWRAARVPVFIALVLVFGCAVVVLASSGGSSGALDPASTATGGAQALAKVLERQGVRLVAAHDYGAAETALTSHGDATLLVTDPALVEPGRLAALRDRAGATVVVGPEQEALTALWPGVAVIAETEVGLRSPGCTLAPAVAAGDAVTGGLRYRGPGVLRSCYEGSLVQLPGEVTVLGTGAPLTNGSLAQAGDAALTMRLLGRYPTLVWYVPSPGDAAAGAVRRPLTELLPRSWLFGAIEVVVAAVLFALWRARRLGPVVTEPLPVAVRAAETVEGRARLYRRSRSAGHAAEILRRAALARLLPVLGLGPGAEPASVTAAIRARCGSDAGPLLYGPAPEDEAALVRFANELDRLEREVRGS
;
A
#
# COMPACT_ATOMS: atom_id res chain seq x y z
N MET A 1 38.36 -0.74 30.95
CA MET A 1 37.45 -1.38 29.96
C MET A 1 36.20 -0.52 29.83
N THR A 2 36.16 0.40 28.90
CA THR A 2 34.98 1.27 28.64
C THR A 2 34.11 0.57 27.62
N VAL A 3 32.96 0.05 28.05
CA VAL A 3 31.91 -0.50 27.18
C VAL A 3 31.31 0.68 26.43
N VAL A 4 31.67 0.84 25.16
CA VAL A 4 31.03 1.80 24.27
C VAL A 4 29.71 1.22 23.83
N SER A 5 28.62 1.63 24.47
CA SER A 5 27.25 1.31 24.05
C SER A 5 27.09 1.80 22.60
N PRO A 6 26.48 1.00 21.70
CA PRO A 6 26.24 1.45 20.33
C PRO A 6 25.32 2.67 20.36
N ASP A 7 25.79 3.78 19.80
CA ASP A 7 25.07 5.04 19.78
C ASP A 7 23.71 4.82 19.09
N ALA A 8 22.61 4.93 19.82
CA ALA A 8 21.25 4.67 19.36
C ALA A 8 20.93 5.43 18.06
N ARG A 9 21.52 6.61 17.89
CA ARG A 9 21.43 7.43 16.67
C ARG A 9 22.11 6.77 15.45
N ARG A 10 23.16 5.99 15.66
CA ARG A 10 23.88 5.30 14.58
C ARG A 10 23.12 4.07 14.11
N VAL A 11 22.53 3.34 15.05
CA VAL A 11 21.64 2.19 14.77
C VAL A 11 20.39 2.66 14.05
N TRP A 12 19.77 3.76 14.50
CA TRP A 12 18.59 4.35 13.87
C TRP A 12 18.85 4.81 12.43
N ARG A 13 20.00 5.48 12.18
CA ARG A 13 20.35 5.89 10.80
C ARG A 13 20.58 4.71 9.87
N ALA A 14 21.11 3.61 10.37
CA ALA A 14 21.33 2.40 9.57
C ALA A 14 20.04 1.61 9.33
N ALA A 15 19.10 1.65 10.27
CA ALA A 15 17.83 0.93 10.20
C ALA A 15 16.73 1.69 9.43
N ARG A 16 16.81 3.01 9.30
CA ARG A 16 15.74 3.84 8.69
C ARG A 16 15.42 3.46 7.25
N VAL A 17 16.41 3.08 6.44
CA VAL A 17 16.20 2.71 5.03
C VAL A 17 15.48 1.36 4.91
N PRO A 18 15.93 0.26 5.55
CA PRO A 18 15.19 -1.00 5.48
C PRO A 18 13.82 -0.93 6.15
N VAL A 19 13.64 -0.15 7.24
CA VAL A 19 12.33 0.09 7.86
C VAL A 19 11.41 0.86 6.92
N PHE A 20 11.91 1.87 6.23
CA PHE A 20 11.13 2.62 5.25
C PHE A 20 10.69 1.74 4.08
N ILE A 21 11.59 0.90 3.54
CA ILE A 21 11.25 -0.06 2.46
C ILE A 21 10.20 -1.05 2.94
N ALA A 22 10.35 -1.61 4.15
CA ALA A 22 9.35 -2.52 4.73
C ALA A 22 7.99 -1.84 4.90
N LEU A 23 7.95 -0.60 5.39
CA LEU A 23 6.73 0.19 5.52
C LEU A 23 6.06 0.47 4.16
N VAL A 24 6.85 0.80 3.13
CA VAL A 24 6.33 1.02 1.76
C VAL A 24 5.76 -0.26 1.18
N LEU A 25 6.42 -1.41 1.39
CA LEU A 25 5.92 -2.71 0.94
C LEU A 25 4.63 -3.10 1.67
N VAL A 26 4.58 -2.95 3.00
CA VAL A 26 3.36 -3.23 3.80
C VAL A 26 2.23 -2.30 3.38
N PHE A 27 2.51 -1.01 3.21
CA PHE A 27 1.53 -0.03 2.75
C PHE A 27 1.05 -0.33 1.33
N GLY A 28 1.96 -0.65 0.41
CA GLY A 28 1.62 -1.06 -0.96
C GLY A 28 0.75 -2.31 -0.98
N CYS A 29 1.09 -3.33 -0.19
CA CYS A 29 0.27 -4.54 -0.02
C CYS A 29 -1.11 -4.21 0.57
N ALA A 30 -1.18 -3.36 1.59
CA ALA A 30 -2.44 -2.93 2.19
C ALA A 30 -3.32 -2.16 1.18
N VAL A 31 -2.72 -1.27 0.38
CA VAL A 31 -3.44 -0.55 -0.69
C VAL A 31 -3.94 -1.50 -1.76
N VAL A 32 -3.14 -2.48 -2.19
CA VAL A 32 -3.57 -3.50 -3.16
C VAL A 32 -4.70 -4.36 -2.59
N VAL A 33 -4.60 -4.79 -1.33
CA VAL A 33 -5.67 -5.55 -0.65
C VAL A 33 -6.93 -4.71 -0.51
N LEU A 34 -6.86 -3.45 -0.11
CA LEU A 34 -8.01 -2.55 -0.02
C LEU A 34 -8.62 -2.22 -1.39
N ALA A 35 -7.79 -2.06 -2.41
CA ALA A 35 -8.26 -1.83 -3.79
C ALA A 35 -8.90 -3.09 -4.40
N SER A 36 -8.38 -4.28 -4.08
CA SER A 36 -8.99 -5.55 -4.50
C SER A 36 -10.22 -5.93 -3.66
N SER A 37 -10.31 -5.48 -2.41
CA SER A 37 -11.52 -5.64 -1.59
C SER A 37 -12.67 -4.72 -2.02
N GLY A 38 -12.39 -3.65 -2.77
CA GLY A 38 -13.40 -2.74 -3.34
C GLY A 38 -14.13 -3.30 -4.56
N GLY A 39 -13.86 -4.54 -4.96
CA GLY A 39 -14.29 -5.10 -6.24
C GLY A 39 -15.69 -5.69 -6.31
N SER A 40 -16.50 -5.73 -5.25
CA SER A 40 -17.85 -6.32 -5.35
C SER A 40 -18.97 -5.55 -4.64
N SER A 41 -18.70 -4.45 -3.96
CA SER A 41 -19.74 -3.64 -3.35
C SER A 41 -20.54 -2.90 -4.45
N GLY A 42 -21.51 -3.60 -5.04
CA GLY A 42 -22.36 -3.08 -6.09
C GLY A 42 -22.47 -3.97 -7.33
N ALA A 43 -21.72 -5.08 -7.42
CA ALA A 43 -21.90 -6.05 -8.48
C ALA A 43 -23.30 -6.71 -8.34
N LEU A 44 -24.05 -6.69 -9.44
CA LEU A 44 -25.45 -7.16 -9.49
C LEU A 44 -26.36 -6.57 -8.43
N ASP A 45 -26.00 -5.44 -7.81
CA ASP A 45 -26.86 -4.73 -6.85
C ASP A 45 -27.95 -3.99 -7.62
N PRO A 46 -29.26 -4.21 -7.29
CA PRO A 46 -30.38 -3.56 -7.96
C PRO A 46 -30.43 -2.04 -7.72
N ALA A 47 -29.70 -1.51 -6.75
CA ALA A 47 -29.58 -0.07 -6.51
C ALA A 47 -28.40 0.57 -7.26
N SER A 48 -27.44 -0.22 -7.75
CA SER A 48 -26.19 0.26 -8.34
C SER A 48 -26.35 0.67 -9.80
N THR A 49 -25.92 1.91 -10.13
CA THR A 49 -25.88 2.46 -11.50
C THR A 49 -24.58 2.11 -12.24
N ALA A 50 -23.57 1.53 -11.56
CA ALA A 50 -22.32 1.12 -12.18
C ALA A 50 -22.57 0.11 -13.32
N THR A 51 -21.60 -0.04 -14.23
CA THR A 51 -21.71 -0.99 -15.34
C THR A 51 -21.95 -2.44 -14.89
N GLY A 52 -21.31 -2.84 -13.77
CA GLY A 52 -21.53 -4.15 -13.13
C GLY A 52 -22.71 -4.22 -12.18
N GLY A 53 -23.42 -3.11 -11.90
CA GLY A 53 -24.67 -3.06 -11.15
C GLY A 53 -25.86 -3.55 -11.98
N ALA A 54 -27.03 -3.61 -11.40
CA ALA A 54 -28.23 -4.16 -12.05
C ALA A 54 -29.47 -3.26 -11.95
N GLN A 55 -29.31 -1.95 -11.71
CA GLN A 55 -30.43 -1.03 -11.52
C GLN A 55 -31.33 -0.95 -12.77
N ALA A 56 -30.75 -1.03 -13.97
CA ALA A 56 -31.55 -0.99 -15.20
C ALA A 56 -32.51 -2.16 -15.28
N LEU A 57 -32.06 -3.39 -14.97
CA LEU A 57 -32.89 -4.57 -14.93
C LEU A 57 -33.97 -4.48 -13.83
N ALA A 58 -33.59 -4.03 -12.63
CA ALA A 58 -34.52 -3.81 -11.53
C ALA A 58 -35.69 -2.90 -11.95
N LYS A 59 -35.39 -1.74 -12.54
CA LYS A 59 -36.42 -0.78 -13.04
C LYS A 59 -37.26 -1.33 -14.18
N VAL A 60 -36.70 -2.18 -15.04
CA VAL A 60 -37.46 -2.81 -16.11
C VAL A 60 -38.45 -3.83 -15.54
N LEU A 61 -38.05 -4.66 -14.58
CA LEU A 61 -38.90 -5.62 -13.91
C LEU A 61 -40.03 -4.92 -13.13
N GLU A 62 -39.71 -3.85 -12.39
CA GLU A 62 -40.74 -3.03 -11.69
C GLU A 62 -41.76 -2.44 -12.67
N ARG A 63 -41.33 -1.93 -13.82
CA ARG A 63 -42.25 -1.42 -14.87
C ARG A 63 -43.12 -2.51 -15.47
N GLN A 64 -42.68 -3.76 -15.44
CA GLN A 64 -43.45 -4.94 -15.86
C GLN A 64 -44.40 -5.46 -14.74
N GLY A 65 -44.44 -4.78 -13.59
CA GLY A 65 -45.30 -5.15 -12.49
C GLY A 65 -44.72 -6.15 -11.49
N VAL A 66 -43.42 -6.49 -11.62
CA VAL A 66 -42.73 -7.34 -10.64
C VAL A 66 -42.37 -6.51 -9.41
N ARG A 67 -42.81 -6.94 -8.23
CA ARG A 67 -42.43 -6.33 -6.96
C ARG A 67 -41.00 -6.78 -6.59
N LEU A 68 -40.07 -5.85 -6.54
CA LEU A 68 -38.70 -6.15 -6.17
C LEU A 68 -38.48 -5.92 -4.67
N VAL A 69 -37.92 -6.92 -3.99
CA VAL A 69 -37.48 -6.86 -2.58
C VAL A 69 -35.98 -7.16 -2.54
N ALA A 70 -35.18 -6.11 -2.37
CA ALA A 70 -33.72 -6.26 -2.20
C ALA A 70 -33.41 -6.74 -0.77
N ALA A 71 -32.59 -7.77 -0.66
CA ALA A 71 -32.10 -8.31 0.60
C ALA A 71 -30.57 -8.37 0.59
N HIS A 72 -29.93 -7.85 1.63
CA HIS A 72 -28.47 -7.82 1.76
C HIS A 72 -27.95 -8.75 2.87
N ASP A 73 -28.84 -9.45 3.53
CA ASP A 73 -28.55 -10.47 4.53
C ASP A 73 -29.56 -11.62 4.47
N TYR A 74 -29.19 -12.75 5.05
CA TYR A 74 -30.01 -13.97 5.07
C TYR A 74 -31.38 -13.76 5.71
N GLY A 75 -31.43 -13.05 6.85
CA GLY A 75 -32.69 -12.82 7.60
C GLY A 75 -33.69 -11.97 6.82
N ALA A 76 -33.21 -10.96 6.10
CA ALA A 76 -34.04 -10.14 5.21
C ALA A 76 -34.59 -10.98 4.04
N ALA A 77 -33.76 -11.82 3.42
CA ALA A 77 -34.19 -12.72 2.34
C ALA A 77 -35.22 -13.75 2.81
N GLU A 78 -34.99 -14.38 3.97
CA GLU A 78 -35.92 -15.34 4.58
C GLU A 78 -37.26 -14.69 4.92
N THR A 79 -37.23 -13.50 5.55
CA THR A 79 -38.46 -12.73 5.89
C THR A 79 -39.23 -12.36 4.63
N ALA A 80 -38.53 -11.92 3.58
CA ALA A 80 -39.17 -11.56 2.31
C ALA A 80 -39.88 -12.75 1.65
N LEU A 81 -39.19 -13.91 1.58
CA LEU A 81 -39.79 -15.13 1.03
C LEU A 81 -40.97 -15.65 1.84
N THR A 82 -40.88 -15.58 3.18
CA THR A 82 -41.98 -16.00 4.07
C THR A 82 -43.21 -15.08 3.95
N SER A 83 -42.98 -13.80 3.75
CA SER A 83 -44.07 -12.80 3.71
C SER A 83 -44.82 -12.75 2.38
N HIS A 84 -44.22 -13.19 1.28
CA HIS A 84 -44.76 -13.00 -0.08
C HIS A 84 -45.24 -14.29 -0.76
N GLY A 85 -45.10 -15.46 -0.12
CA GLY A 85 -45.50 -16.75 -0.69
C GLY A 85 -44.71 -17.08 -1.95
N ASP A 86 -45.40 -17.33 -3.09
CA ASP A 86 -44.75 -17.65 -4.35
C ASP A 86 -43.93 -16.46 -4.89
N ALA A 87 -42.60 -16.54 -4.73
CA ALA A 87 -41.67 -15.52 -5.18
C ALA A 87 -40.50 -16.17 -5.97
N THR A 88 -39.91 -15.39 -6.87
CA THR A 88 -38.61 -15.75 -7.45
C THR A 88 -37.50 -15.31 -6.49
N LEU A 89 -36.56 -16.19 -6.19
CA LEU A 89 -35.34 -15.87 -5.47
C LEU A 89 -34.18 -15.74 -6.48
N LEU A 90 -33.51 -14.61 -6.48
CA LEU A 90 -32.23 -14.43 -7.17
C LEU A 90 -31.10 -14.37 -6.14
N VAL A 91 -30.08 -15.21 -6.28
CA VAL A 91 -28.87 -15.20 -5.45
C VAL A 91 -27.69 -14.80 -6.32
N THR A 92 -27.11 -13.64 -6.03
CA THR A 92 -26.07 -13.04 -6.89
C THR A 92 -24.67 -13.57 -6.61
N ASP A 93 -24.38 -13.97 -5.37
CA ASP A 93 -23.10 -14.53 -4.95
C ASP A 93 -23.31 -15.68 -3.95
N PRO A 94 -23.53 -16.91 -4.44
CA PRO A 94 -23.80 -18.06 -3.59
C PRO A 94 -22.58 -18.50 -2.76
N ALA A 95 -21.37 -18.08 -3.09
CA ALA A 95 -20.16 -18.40 -2.33
C ALA A 95 -20.14 -17.72 -0.95
N LEU A 96 -20.87 -16.61 -0.79
CA LEU A 96 -21.03 -15.92 0.48
C LEU A 96 -22.18 -16.47 1.34
N VAL A 97 -22.88 -17.52 0.90
CA VAL A 97 -24.02 -18.10 1.62
C VAL A 97 -23.69 -19.52 2.04
N GLU A 98 -23.88 -19.83 3.30
CA GLU A 98 -23.73 -21.21 3.80
C GLU A 98 -24.74 -22.13 3.07
N PRO A 99 -24.31 -23.31 2.54
CA PRO A 99 -25.15 -24.18 1.73
C PRO A 99 -26.48 -24.58 2.36
N GLY A 100 -26.52 -24.84 3.66
CA GLY A 100 -27.75 -25.18 4.39
C GLY A 100 -28.75 -24.01 4.39
N ARG A 101 -28.27 -22.77 4.51
CA ARG A 101 -29.11 -21.56 4.44
C ARG A 101 -29.63 -21.33 3.01
N LEU A 102 -28.77 -21.52 2.02
CA LEU A 102 -29.18 -21.42 0.62
C LEU A 102 -30.25 -22.47 0.26
N ALA A 103 -30.10 -23.68 0.75
CA ALA A 103 -31.12 -24.72 0.62
C ALA A 103 -32.46 -24.30 1.25
N ALA A 104 -32.41 -23.76 2.48
CA ALA A 104 -33.60 -23.30 3.18
C ALA A 104 -34.32 -22.14 2.45
N LEU A 105 -33.60 -21.20 1.84
CA LEU A 105 -34.19 -20.13 1.02
C LEU A 105 -34.80 -20.72 -0.28
N ARG A 106 -34.07 -21.59 -0.96
CA ARG A 106 -34.57 -22.28 -2.18
C ARG A 106 -35.88 -22.99 -1.92
N ASP A 107 -35.98 -23.74 -0.83
CA ASP A 107 -37.14 -24.55 -0.51
C ASP A 107 -38.40 -23.71 -0.18
N ARG A 108 -38.20 -22.40 0.13
CA ARG A 108 -39.28 -21.43 0.34
C ARG A 108 -39.66 -20.65 -0.92
N ALA A 109 -38.79 -20.65 -1.93
CA ALA A 109 -39.01 -19.90 -3.16
C ALA A 109 -39.82 -20.72 -4.17
N GLY A 110 -40.67 -20.07 -4.93
CA GLY A 110 -41.42 -20.71 -6.05
C GLY A 110 -40.50 -21.01 -7.24
N ALA A 111 -39.48 -20.15 -7.46
CA ALA A 111 -38.38 -20.39 -8.41
C ALA A 111 -37.09 -19.79 -7.87
N THR A 112 -35.97 -20.37 -8.22
CA THR A 112 -34.65 -19.89 -7.78
C THR A 112 -33.72 -19.70 -8.96
N VAL A 113 -33.07 -18.55 -9.03
CA VAL A 113 -31.99 -18.26 -9.97
C VAL A 113 -30.70 -18.04 -9.19
N VAL A 114 -29.65 -18.82 -9.49
CA VAL A 114 -28.38 -18.75 -8.80
C VAL A 114 -27.29 -18.38 -9.82
N VAL A 115 -26.48 -17.38 -9.48
CA VAL A 115 -25.43 -16.86 -10.36
C VAL A 115 -24.07 -17.39 -9.94
N GLY A 116 -23.36 -18.05 -10.83
CA GLY A 116 -21.98 -18.47 -10.67
C GLY A 116 -21.69 -19.43 -9.50
N PRO A 117 -22.55 -20.40 -9.15
CA PRO A 117 -22.24 -21.30 -8.05
C PRO A 117 -21.00 -22.14 -8.38
N GLU A 118 -20.03 -22.11 -7.48
CA GLU A 118 -18.81 -22.91 -7.56
C GLU A 118 -19.07 -24.36 -7.15
N GLN A 119 -18.06 -25.24 -7.39
CA GLN A 119 -18.17 -26.68 -7.15
C GLN A 119 -18.57 -27.03 -5.71
N GLU A 120 -18.12 -26.27 -4.73
CA GLU A 120 -18.43 -26.51 -3.31
C GLU A 120 -19.94 -26.37 -3.04
N ALA A 121 -20.52 -25.26 -3.49
CA ALA A 121 -21.96 -25.01 -3.35
C ALA A 121 -22.80 -26.03 -4.14
N LEU A 122 -22.37 -26.39 -5.35
CA LEU A 122 -23.03 -27.40 -6.17
C LEU A 122 -23.02 -28.79 -5.50
N THR A 123 -21.88 -29.21 -4.98
CA THR A 123 -21.77 -30.52 -4.31
C THR A 123 -22.70 -30.62 -3.10
N ALA A 124 -22.85 -29.55 -2.38
CA ALA A 124 -23.71 -29.51 -1.18
C ALA A 124 -25.21 -29.43 -1.53
N LEU A 125 -25.60 -28.71 -2.59
CA LEU A 125 -26.99 -28.39 -2.88
C LEU A 125 -27.59 -29.29 -3.99
N TRP A 126 -26.78 -29.67 -4.97
CA TRP A 126 -27.17 -30.42 -6.14
C TRP A 126 -26.12 -31.50 -6.47
N PRO A 127 -26.00 -32.54 -5.62
CA PRO A 127 -25.05 -33.61 -5.86
C PRO A 127 -25.35 -34.26 -7.21
N GLY A 128 -24.41 -34.28 -8.11
CA GLY A 128 -24.59 -34.73 -9.48
C GLY A 128 -24.55 -33.61 -10.52
N VAL A 129 -24.34 -32.36 -10.10
CA VAL A 129 -24.00 -31.26 -10.99
C VAL A 129 -22.57 -30.83 -10.73
N ALA A 130 -21.79 -30.68 -11.79
CA ALA A 130 -20.39 -30.29 -11.68
C ALA A 130 -20.06 -29.13 -12.62
N VAL A 131 -19.10 -28.29 -12.18
CA VAL A 131 -18.41 -27.33 -13.04
C VAL A 131 -17.45 -28.14 -13.93
N ILE A 132 -17.60 -28.01 -15.24
CA ILE A 132 -16.76 -28.75 -16.21
C ILE A 132 -15.72 -27.87 -16.87
N ALA A 133 -15.95 -26.55 -16.94
CA ALA A 133 -15.07 -25.58 -17.57
C ALA A 133 -15.49 -24.18 -17.16
N GLU A 134 -14.59 -23.23 -17.37
CA GLU A 134 -14.87 -21.80 -17.41
C GLU A 134 -14.59 -21.30 -18.83
N THR A 135 -15.45 -20.42 -19.34
CA THR A 135 -15.32 -19.86 -20.68
C THR A 135 -15.46 -18.36 -20.65
N GLU A 136 -14.86 -17.71 -21.63
CA GLU A 136 -15.00 -16.25 -21.78
C GLU A 136 -16.47 -15.86 -21.93
N VAL A 137 -16.83 -14.73 -21.32
CA VAL A 137 -18.17 -14.14 -21.45
C VAL A 137 -18.31 -13.52 -22.84
N GLY A 138 -19.36 -13.91 -23.56
CA GLY A 138 -19.60 -13.44 -24.90
C GLY A 138 -20.95 -13.87 -25.46
N LEU A 139 -21.25 -13.45 -26.67
CA LEU A 139 -22.51 -13.75 -27.33
C LEU A 139 -22.58 -15.25 -27.69
N ARG A 140 -23.65 -15.91 -27.25
CA ARG A 140 -23.92 -17.34 -27.54
C ARG A 140 -25.37 -17.59 -27.89
N SER A 141 -25.59 -18.56 -28.77
CA SER A 141 -26.92 -19.02 -29.12
C SER A 141 -27.46 -20.01 -28.07
N PRO A 142 -28.76 -20.06 -27.83
CA PRO A 142 -29.36 -20.88 -26.77
C PRO A 142 -29.07 -22.38 -26.89
N GLY A 143 -29.11 -22.96 -28.08
CA GLY A 143 -28.84 -24.37 -28.33
C GLY A 143 -29.69 -25.37 -27.53
N CYS A 144 -30.88 -24.98 -27.10
CA CYS A 144 -31.75 -25.73 -26.20
C CYS A 144 -33.24 -25.43 -26.46
N THR A 145 -34.13 -26.09 -25.70
CA THR A 145 -35.58 -25.92 -25.79
C THR A 145 -36.21 -25.21 -24.59
N LEU A 146 -35.40 -24.61 -23.71
CA LEU A 146 -35.89 -23.86 -22.55
C LEU A 146 -36.58 -22.57 -23.02
N ALA A 147 -37.84 -22.39 -22.70
CA ALA A 147 -38.65 -21.28 -23.22
C ALA A 147 -38.04 -19.87 -22.97
N PRO A 148 -37.50 -19.52 -21.81
CA PRO A 148 -36.81 -18.26 -21.62
C PRO A 148 -35.63 -18.09 -22.57
N ALA A 149 -34.81 -19.12 -22.78
CA ALA A 149 -33.63 -19.04 -23.62
C ALA A 149 -33.99 -18.99 -25.12
N VAL A 150 -34.98 -19.79 -25.54
CA VAL A 150 -35.47 -19.74 -26.92
C VAL A 150 -36.05 -18.38 -27.28
N ALA A 151 -36.83 -17.81 -26.38
CA ALA A 151 -37.46 -16.51 -26.60
C ALA A 151 -36.45 -15.34 -26.55
N ALA A 152 -35.32 -15.50 -25.86
CA ALA A 152 -34.26 -14.54 -25.84
C ALA A 152 -33.38 -14.61 -27.10
N GLY A 153 -33.21 -15.81 -27.69
CA GLY A 153 -32.25 -16.00 -28.76
C GLY A 153 -30.81 -15.89 -28.23
N ASP A 154 -29.96 -15.24 -29.00
CA ASP A 154 -28.57 -15.04 -28.60
C ASP A 154 -28.49 -14.10 -27.36
N ALA A 155 -27.62 -14.44 -26.41
CA ALA A 155 -27.41 -13.68 -25.18
C ALA A 155 -25.92 -13.67 -24.76
N VAL A 156 -25.53 -12.66 -23.99
CA VAL A 156 -24.17 -12.55 -23.45
C VAL A 156 -24.02 -13.48 -22.25
N THR A 157 -23.50 -14.64 -22.49
CA THR A 157 -23.36 -15.72 -21.50
C THR A 157 -21.93 -16.28 -21.49
N GLY A 158 -21.65 -17.24 -20.63
CA GLY A 158 -20.32 -17.82 -20.42
C GLY A 158 -20.02 -17.97 -18.94
N GLY A 159 -18.78 -17.73 -18.53
CA GLY A 159 -18.34 -18.00 -17.17
C GLY A 159 -18.30 -19.50 -16.92
N LEU A 160 -18.83 -19.94 -15.78
CA LEU A 160 -18.84 -21.34 -15.39
C LEU A 160 -19.82 -22.14 -16.25
N ARG A 161 -19.39 -23.33 -16.66
CA ARG A 161 -20.20 -24.31 -17.43
C ARG A 161 -20.51 -25.52 -16.58
N TYR A 162 -21.75 -25.97 -16.62
CA TYR A 162 -22.27 -27.00 -15.75
C TYR A 162 -22.71 -28.21 -16.54
N ARG A 163 -22.50 -29.42 -15.99
CA ARG A 163 -22.98 -30.69 -16.52
C ARG A 163 -23.22 -31.67 -15.37
N GLY A 164 -24.06 -32.66 -15.64
CA GLY A 164 -24.28 -33.75 -14.72
C GLY A 164 -25.67 -34.38 -14.87
N PRO A 165 -25.92 -35.52 -14.24
CA PRO A 165 -27.20 -36.20 -14.32
C PRO A 165 -28.35 -35.41 -13.66
N GLY A 166 -28.06 -34.44 -12.81
CA GLY A 166 -29.05 -33.52 -12.22
C GLY A 166 -29.50 -32.41 -13.16
N VAL A 167 -28.89 -32.23 -14.33
CA VAL A 167 -29.23 -31.15 -15.27
C VAL A 167 -30.41 -31.63 -16.16
N LEU A 168 -31.55 -30.94 -16.03
CA LEU A 168 -32.75 -31.21 -16.85
C LEU A 168 -32.64 -30.61 -18.25
N ARG A 169 -32.15 -29.39 -18.36
CA ARG A 169 -31.89 -28.69 -19.63
C ARG A 169 -30.60 -27.89 -19.54
N SER A 170 -29.86 -27.83 -20.63
CA SER A 170 -28.61 -27.12 -20.75
C SER A 170 -28.66 -26.21 -21.96
N CYS A 171 -28.41 -24.91 -21.77
CA CYS A 171 -28.44 -23.86 -22.77
C CYS A 171 -27.13 -23.08 -22.79
N TYR A 172 -26.87 -22.37 -23.90
CA TYR A 172 -25.67 -21.55 -24.06
C TYR A 172 -24.39 -22.32 -23.70
N GLU A 173 -24.28 -23.53 -24.29
CA GLU A 173 -23.15 -24.45 -24.09
C GLU A 173 -22.92 -24.89 -22.62
N GLY A 174 -23.96 -24.84 -21.78
CA GLY A 174 -23.89 -25.25 -20.38
C GLY A 174 -23.65 -24.09 -19.39
N SER A 175 -23.59 -22.85 -19.85
CA SER A 175 -23.52 -21.69 -18.98
C SER A 175 -24.89 -21.27 -18.40
N LEU A 176 -25.99 -21.82 -18.89
CA LEU A 176 -27.30 -21.79 -18.28
C LEU A 176 -27.84 -23.21 -18.19
N VAL A 177 -28.14 -23.65 -16.97
CA VAL A 177 -28.74 -24.97 -16.76
C VAL A 177 -29.98 -24.88 -15.89
N GLN A 178 -30.97 -25.71 -16.20
CA GLN A 178 -32.15 -25.90 -15.38
C GLN A 178 -32.00 -27.20 -14.57
N LEU A 179 -32.24 -27.10 -13.27
CA LEU A 179 -32.22 -28.17 -12.30
C LEU A 179 -33.62 -28.47 -11.77
N PRO A 180 -33.84 -29.62 -11.08
CA PRO A 180 -35.11 -29.91 -10.41
C PRO A 180 -35.49 -28.83 -9.39
N GLY A 181 -36.80 -28.66 -9.13
CA GLY A 181 -37.31 -27.71 -8.17
C GLY A 181 -37.33 -26.26 -8.68
N GLU A 182 -37.48 -26.05 -9.99
CA GLU A 182 -37.56 -24.73 -10.63
C GLU A 182 -36.31 -23.87 -10.37
N VAL A 183 -35.15 -24.54 -10.30
CA VAL A 183 -33.87 -23.91 -10.12
C VAL A 183 -33.20 -23.68 -11.47
N THR A 184 -32.74 -22.46 -11.70
CA THR A 184 -31.93 -22.10 -12.87
C THR A 184 -30.57 -21.62 -12.38
N VAL A 185 -29.51 -22.16 -12.94
CA VAL A 185 -28.13 -21.77 -12.66
C VAL A 185 -27.55 -21.02 -13.85
N LEU A 186 -27.01 -19.84 -13.61
CA LEU A 186 -26.29 -19.04 -14.59
C LEU A 186 -24.79 -19.10 -14.30
N GLY A 187 -23.96 -19.34 -15.31
CA GLY A 187 -22.50 -19.37 -15.18
C GLY A 187 -21.86 -18.01 -14.98
N THR A 188 -22.59 -16.95 -15.30
CA THR A 188 -22.15 -15.56 -15.15
C THR A 188 -23.33 -14.65 -14.86
N GLY A 189 -23.09 -13.56 -14.14
CA GLY A 189 -24.05 -12.48 -13.92
C GLY A 189 -24.11 -11.47 -15.08
N ALA A 190 -23.30 -11.64 -16.13
CA ALA A 190 -23.20 -10.66 -17.22
C ALA A 190 -24.56 -10.20 -17.77
N PRO A 191 -25.50 -11.09 -18.13
CA PRO A 191 -26.78 -10.66 -18.73
C PRO A 191 -27.68 -9.84 -17.78
N LEU A 192 -27.38 -9.83 -16.46
CA LEU A 192 -28.11 -9.05 -15.47
C LEU A 192 -27.56 -7.64 -15.29
N THR A 193 -26.34 -7.36 -15.82
CA THR A 193 -25.65 -6.10 -15.53
C THR A 193 -26.16 -4.94 -16.37
N ASN A 194 -26.01 -3.72 -15.86
CA ASN A 194 -26.32 -2.49 -16.60
C ASN A 194 -25.53 -2.38 -17.91
N GLY A 195 -24.29 -2.96 -17.95
CA GLY A 195 -23.40 -2.88 -19.11
C GLY A 195 -23.81 -3.78 -20.27
N SER A 196 -24.55 -4.87 -20.03
CA SER A 196 -24.91 -5.83 -21.07
C SER A 196 -26.43 -5.97 -21.28
N LEU A 197 -27.26 -5.51 -20.37
CA LEU A 197 -28.72 -5.70 -20.42
C LEU A 197 -29.36 -5.31 -21.78
N ALA A 198 -28.82 -4.30 -22.45
CA ALA A 198 -29.30 -3.85 -23.75
C ALA A 198 -28.70 -4.65 -24.93
N GLN A 199 -27.83 -5.62 -24.67
CA GLN A 199 -27.17 -6.41 -25.70
C GLN A 199 -28.03 -7.64 -26.05
N ALA A 200 -28.18 -7.91 -27.33
CA ALA A 200 -28.88 -9.09 -27.86
C ALA A 200 -30.16 -9.43 -27.08
N GLY A 201 -30.30 -10.67 -26.61
CA GLY A 201 -31.47 -11.15 -25.88
C GLY A 201 -31.37 -11.07 -24.35
N ASP A 202 -30.37 -10.38 -23.78
CA ASP A 202 -30.12 -10.37 -22.32
C ASP A 202 -31.32 -9.90 -21.51
N ALA A 203 -31.94 -8.79 -21.92
CA ALA A 203 -33.13 -8.30 -21.25
C ALA A 203 -34.32 -9.29 -21.34
N ALA A 204 -34.52 -9.93 -22.49
CA ALA A 204 -35.59 -10.91 -22.66
C ALA A 204 -35.35 -12.18 -21.84
N LEU A 205 -34.09 -12.66 -21.78
CA LEU A 205 -33.68 -13.78 -20.95
C LEU A 205 -33.93 -13.51 -19.47
N THR A 206 -33.38 -12.42 -18.97
CA THR A 206 -33.39 -12.08 -17.54
C THR A 206 -34.78 -11.75 -17.04
N MET A 207 -35.57 -11.00 -17.81
CA MET A 207 -36.97 -10.72 -17.46
C MET A 207 -37.81 -11.99 -17.37
N ARG A 208 -37.62 -12.97 -18.28
CA ARG A 208 -38.36 -14.22 -18.24
C ARG A 208 -37.91 -15.18 -17.13
N LEU A 209 -36.65 -15.13 -16.74
CA LEU A 209 -36.14 -15.89 -15.61
C LEU A 209 -36.61 -15.33 -14.28
N LEU A 210 -36.50 -14.00 -14.10
CA LEU A 210 -36.74 -13.32 -12.83
C LEU A 210 -38.19 -12.86 -12.62
N GLY A 211 -38.92 -12.57 -13.70
CA GLY A 211 -40.31 -12.15 -13.68
C GLY A 211 -41.31 -13.29 -13.71
N ARG A 212 -40.95 -14.48 -13.30
CA ARG A 212 -41.80 -15.66 -13.30
C ARG A 212 -42.97 -15.56 -12.28
N TYR A 213 -42.68 -14.96 -11.15
CA TYR A 213 -43.61 -14.67 -10.07
C TYR A 213 -43.79 -13.18 -9.87
N PRO A 214 -44.89 -12.73 -9.26
CA PRO A 214 -45.19 -11.29 -9.06
C PRO A 214 -44.22 -10.62 -8.09
N THR A 215 -43.46 -11.40 -7.28
CA THR A 215 -42.43 -10.90 -6.38
C THR A 215 -41.08 -11.51 -6.72
N LEU A 216 -40.06 -10.66 -6.74
CA LEU A 216 -38.64 -11.04 -6.86
C LEU A 216 -37.90 -10.66 -5.60
N VAL A 217 -37.42 -11.64 -4.86
CA VAL A 217 -36.46 -11.45 -3.77
C VAL A 217 -35.07 -11.46 -4.37
N TRP A 218 -34.44 -10.28 -4.40
CA TRP A 218 -33.12 -10.05 -4.94
C TRP A 218 -32.10 -10.09 -3.82
N TYR A 219 -31.48 -11.24 -3.61
CA TYR A 219 -30.54 -11.45 -2.52
C TYR A 219 -29.11 -11.18 -3.01
N VAL A 220 -28.50 -10.12 -2.46
CA VAL A 220 -27.10 -9.74 -2.64
C VAL A 220 -26.39 -10.04 -1.32
N PRO A 221 -25.80 -11.21 -1.15
CA PRO A 221 -25.17 -11.61 0.11
C PRO A 221 -24.01 -10.68 0.48
N SER A 222 -23.85 -10.42 1.76
CA SER A 222 -22.73 -9.66 2.30
C SER A 222 -21.67 -10.58 2.90
N PRO A 223 -20.41 -10.15 3.02
CA PRO A 223 -19.39 -10.90 3.75
C PRO A 223 -19.77 -11.23 5.20
N GLY A 224 -20.69 -10.45 5.79
CA GLY A 224 -21.24 -10.71 7.12
C GLY A 224 -22.14 -11.94 7.18
N ASP A 225 -22.82 -12.30 6.09
CA ASP A 225 -23.65 -13.51 6.01
C ASP A 225 -22.82 -14.78 6.03
N ALA A 226 -21.69 -14.78 5.35
CA ALA A 226 -20.71 -15.86 5.40
C ALA A 226 -20.16 -16.06 6.83
N ALA A 227 -19.94 -14.95 7.55
CA ALA A 227 -19.43 -14.99 8.92
C ALA A 227 -20.45 -15.49 9.95
N ALA A 228 -21.75 -15.29 9.70
CA ALA A 228 -22.84 -15.68 10.62
C ALA A 228 -23.14 -17.19 10.58
N GLY A 229 -22.77 -17.90 9.53
CA GLY A 229 -22.93 -19.36 9.35
C GLY A 229 -21.63 -20.14 9.33
N ALA A 230 -20.52 -19.49 9.11
CA ALA A 230 -19.22 -20.17 9.03
C ALA A 230 -18.68 -20.47 10.44
N VAL A 231 -18.39 -21.72 10.72
CA VAL A 231 -17.26 -22.08 11.59
C VAL A 231 -16.12 -21.17 11.16
N ARG A 232 -15.64 -20.28 12.09
CA ARG A 232 -14.55 -19.33 11.80
C ARG A 232 -13.38 -20.12 11.24
N ARG A 233 -13.29 -20.20 9.91
CA ARG A 233 -12.08 -20.73 9.28
C ARG A 233 -10.96 -19.77 9.63
N PRO A 234 -9.88 -20.24 10.27
CA PRO A 234 -8.77 -19.36 10.59
C PRO A 234 -8.24 -18.78 9.29
N LEU A 235 -7.82 -17.50 9.31
CA LEU A 235 -7.27 -16.79 8.15
C LEU A 235 -6.20 -17.58 7.38
N THR A 236 -5.54 -18.53 8.07
CA THR A 236 -4.55 -19.46 7.52
C THR A 236 -5.12 -20.45 6.49
N GLU A 237 -6.44 -20.76 6.52
CA GLU A 237 -7.08 -21.62 5.51
C GLU A 237 -7.49 -20.86 4.24
N LEU A 238 -7.69 -19.53 4.36
CA LEU A 238 -8.00 -18.64 3.25
C LEU A 238 -6.76 -18.24 2.44
N LEU A 239 -5.55 -18.44 3.02
CA LEU A 239 -4.30 -18.14 2.34
C LEU A 239 -3.88 -19.35 1.48
N PRO A 240 -3.72 -19.20 0.16
CA PRO A 240 -3.11 -20.22 -0.66
C PRO A 240 -1.79 -20.68 -0.05
N ARG A 241 -1.54 -21.98 -0.04
CA ARG A 241 -0.30 -22.55 0.54
C ARG A 241 0.97 -21.91 -0.04
N SER A 242 0.92 -21.44 -1.28
CA SER A 242 2.01 -20.68 -1.92
C SER A 242 2.39 -19.41 -1.15
N TRP A 243 1.44 -18.73 -0.52
CA TRP A 243 1.70 -17.53 0.29
C TRP A 243 2.45 -17.85 1.58
N LEU A 244 2.20 -19.03 2.15
CA LEU A 244 2.94 -19.49 3.32
C LEU A 244 4.42 -19.71 2.99
N PHE A 245 4.73 -20.30 1.84
CA PHE A 245 6.10 -20.47 1.37
C PHE A 245 6.77 -19.12 1.10
N GLY A 246 6.07 -18.18 0.45
CA GLY A 246 6.57 -16.82 0.24
C GLY A 246 6.84 -16.07 1.56
N ALA A 247 5.98 -16.20 2.54
CA ALA A 247 6.19 -15.62 3.88
C ALA A 247 7.41 -16.21 4.58
N ILE A 248 7.60 -17.54 4.52
CA ILE A 248 8.78 -18.22 5.07
C ILE A 248 10.05 -17.72 4.36
N GLU A 249 10.04 -17.58 3.04
CA GLU A 249 11.18 -17.07 2.28
C GLU A 249 11.57 -15.66 2.68
N VAL A 250 10.59 -14.76 2.87
CA VAL A 250 10.82 -13.40 3.37
C VAL A 250 11.43 -13.42 4.78
N VAL A 251 10.94 -14.27 5.68
CA VAL A 251 11.49 -14.41 7.03
C VAL A 251 12.93 -14.93 6.98
N VAL A 252 13.21 -15.96 6.18
CA VAL A 252 14.56 -16.49 6.00
C VAL A 252 15.49 -15.43 5.42
N ALA A 253 15.05 -14.70 4.39
CA ALA A 253 15.84 -13.60 3.82
C ALA A 253 16.12 -12.50 4.86
N ALA A 254 15.13 -12.14 5.68
CA ALA A 254 15.30 -11.15 6.74
C ALA A 254 16.29 -11.61 7.82
N VAL A 255 16.22 -12.88 8.22
CA VAL A 255 17.16 -13.48 9.18
C VAL A 255 18.57 -13.50 8.61
N LEU A 256 18.75 -13.97 7.38
CA LEU A 256 20.07 -13.99 6.71
C LEU A 256 20.63 -12.56 6.56
N PHE A 257 19.79 -11.60 6.20
CA PHE A 257 20.19 -10.20 6.13
C PHE A 257 20.61 -9.66 7.50
N ALA A 258 19.84 -9.98 8.55
CA ALA A 258 20.16 -9.59 9.92
C ALA A 258 21.49 -10.22 10.39
N LEU A 259 21.72 -11.50 10.11
CA LEU A 259 22.97 -12.20 10.40
C LEU A 259 24.15 -11.60 9.61
N TRP A 260 23.95 -11.33 8.32
CA TRP A 260 24.97 -10.66 7.50
C TRP A 260 25.29 -9.27 8.04
N ARG A 261 24.28 -8.51 8.44
CA ARG A 261 24.42 -7.18 9.04
C ARG A 261 25.03 -7.22 10.44
N ALA A 262 24.73 -8.27 11.22
CA ALA A 262 25.30 -8.49 12.56
C ALA A 262 26.77 -8.90 12.51
N ARG A 263 27.23 -9.44 11.37
CA ARG A 263 28.62 -9.75 11.14
C ARG A 263 29.42 -8.44 11.10
N ARG A 264 29.81 -7.97 12.27
CA ARG A 264 30.70 -6.81 12.39
C ARG A 264 32.00 -7.16 11.70
N LEU A 265 32.35 -6.44 10.64
CA LEU A 265 33.73 -6.27 10.27
C LEU A 265 34.44 -5.83 11.56
N GLY A 266 35.46 -6.54 11.96
CA GLY A 266 36.21 -6.29 13.22
C GLY A 266 36.53 -4.81 13.43
N PRO A 267 36.95 -4.42 14.62
CA PRO A 267 37.34 -3.04 14.87
C PRO A 267 38.35 -2.62 13.79
N VAL A 268 38.17 -1.41 13.24
CA VAL A 268 39.13 -0.82 12.32
C VAL A 268 40.47 -0.88 13.03
N VAL A 269 41.36 -1.74 12.54
CA VAL A 269 42.73 -1.82 13.04
C VAL A 269 43.33 -0.47 12.67
N THR A 270 43.50 0.41 13.64
CA THR A 270 44.30 1.60 13.48
C THR A 270 45.71 1.14 13.32
N GLU A 271 46.19 1.13 12.08
CA GLU A 271 47.58 0.84 11.77
C GLU A 271 48.44 1.84 12.58
N PRO A 272 49.30 1.41 13.49
CA PRO A 272 50.19 2.32 14.20
C PRO A 272 51.08 2.97 13.13
N LEU A 273 50.87 4.26 12.88
CA LEU A 273 51.74 5.00 11.98
C LEU A 273 53.20 4.84 12.49
N PRO A 274 54.11 4.35 11.66
CA PRO A 274 55.49 4.01 12.10
C PRO A 274 56.31 5.24 12.52
N VAL A 275 55.78 6.43 12.34
CA VAL A 275 56.43 7.69 12.71
C VAL A 275 55.45 8.62 13.45
N ALA A 276 55.70 8.83 14.73
CA ALA A 276 55.07 9.91 15.46
C ALA A 276 55.72 11.25 15.03
N VAL A 277 55.13 11.92 14.04
CA VAL A 277 55.58 13.25 13.64
C VAL A 277 55.23 14.22 14.79
N ARG A 278 56.26 14.81 15.39
CA ARG A 278 56.05 15.83 16.43
C ARG A 278 55.28 17.00 15.83
N ALA A 279 54.34 17.57 16.58
CA ALA A 279 53.54 18.70 16.12
C ALA A 279 54.43 19.86 15.63
N ALA A 280 55.58 20.05 16.24
CA ALA A 280 56.60 21.02 15.83
C ALA A 280 57.08 20.85 14.38
N GLU A 281 57.31 19.59 13.91
CA GLU A 281 57.78 19.32 12.55
C GLU A 281 56.70 19.68 11.50
N THR A 282 55.44 19.48 11.82
CA THR A 282 54.32 19.85 10.93
C THR A 282 54.24 21.37 10.78
N VAL A 283 54.43 22.11 11.87
CA VAL A 283 54.45 23.58 11.87
C VAL A 283 55.63 24.10 11.08
N GLU A 284 56.83 23.52 11.30
CA GLU A 284 58.04 23.90 10.58
C GLU A 284 57.97 23.59 9.08
N GLY A 285 57.41 22.43 8.71
CA GLY A 285 57.14 22.08 7.30
C GLY A 285 56.21 23.09 6.61
N ARG A 286 55.14 23.51 7.27
CA ARG A 286 54.23 24.56 6.77
C ARG A 286 54.91 25.92 6.67
N ALA A 287 55.70 26.30 7.65
CA ALA A 287 56.44 27.57 7.62
C ALA A 287 57.44 27.59 6.42
N ARG A 288 58.12 26.50 6.13
CA ARG A 288 59.03 26.40 4.96
C ARG A 288 58.23 26.52 3.64
N LEU A 289 57.06 25.96 3.54
CA LEU A 289 56.21 26.08 2.36
C LEU A 289 55.74 27.51 2.11
N TYR A 290 55.26 28.22 3.15
CA TYR A 290 54.88 29.62 3.05
C TYR A 290 56.02 30.54 2.70
N ARG A 291 57.23 30.25 3.23
CA ARG A 291 58.47 30.96 2.86
C ARG A 291 58.83 30.76 1.37
N ARG A 292 58.79 29.57 0.88
CA ARG A 292 59.06 29.25 -0.54
C ARG A 292 58.06 29.88 -1.50
N SER A 293 56.80 29.96 -1.13
CA SER A 293 55.72 30.55 -1.96
C SER A 293 55.63 32.05 -1.88
N ARG A 294 56.48 32.74 -1.10
CA ARG A 294 56.46 34.18 -0.82
C ARG A 294 55.08 34.69 -0.44
N SER A 295 54.27 33.93 0.29
CA SER A 295 52.89 34.22 0.61
C SER A 295 52.75 34.83 2.02
N ALA A 296 53.54 35.85 2.33
CA ALA A 296 53.49 36.58 3.61
C ALA A 296 52.09 37.10 3.94
N GLY A 297 51.38 37.65 2.95
CA GLY A 297 50.06 38.17 3.12
C GLY A 297 49.04 37.06 3.53
N HIS A 298 49.12 35.87 2.93
CA HIS A 298 48.23 34.75 3.29
C HIS A 298 48.51 34.24 4.72
N ALA A 299 49.78 34.19 5.11
CA ALA A 299 50.19 33.82 6.45
C ALA A 299 49.69 34.84 7.50
N ALA A 300 49.77 36.16 7.20
CA ALA A 300 49.25 37.23 8.06
C ALA A 300 47.72 37.11 8.24
N GLU A 301 46.99 36.79 7.18
CA GLU A 301 45.54 36.61 7.27
C GLU A 301 45.12 35.44 8.16
N ILE A 302 45.87 34.31 8.07
CA ILE A 302 45.65 33.19 8.98
C ILE A 302 45.95 33.57 10.44
N LEU A 303 47.03 34.29 10.69
CA LEU A 303 47.35 34.77 12.02
C LEU A 303 46.31 35.75 12.58
N ARG A 304 45.81 36.70 11.75
CA ARG A 304 44.70 37.58 12.11
C ARG A 304 43.44 36.82 12.52
N ARG A 305 43.02 35.90 11.70
CA ARG A 305 41.84 35.09 11.97
C ARG A 305 41.99 34.27 13.27
N ALA A 306 43.15 33.68 13.47
CA ALA A 306 43.44 32.96 14.71
C ALA A 306 43.47 33.88 15.94
N ALA A 307 44.06 35.08 15.85
CA ALA A 307 44.05 36.07 16.90
C ALA A 307 42.63 36.54 17.23
N LEU A 308 41.84 36.90 16.22
CA LEU A 308 40.44 37.28 16.40
C LEU A 308 39.62 36.18 17.06
N ALA A 309 39.76 34.93 16.64
CA ALA A 309 39.07 33.78 17.24
C ALA A 309 39.39 33.62 18.75
N ARG A 310 40.58 33.98 19.16
CA ARG A 310 41.02 33.95 20.58
C ARG A 310 40.61 35.19 21.38
N LEU A 311 40.56 36.36 20.72
CA LEU A 311 40.22 37.63 21.37
C LEU A 311 38.72 37.85 21.56
N LEU A 312 37.89 37.48 20.57
CA LEU A 312 36.43 37.67 20.59
C LEU A 312 35.75 37.15 21.87
N PRO A 313 36.03 35.92 22.34
CA PRO A 313 35.42 35.42 23.58
C PRO A 313 35.88 36.20 24.81
N VAL A 314 37.14 36.65 24.83
CA VAL A 314 37.72 37.44 25.96
C VAL A 314 37.10 38.85 26.04
N LEU A 315 36.70 39.39 24.87
CA LEU A 315 36.04 40.68 24.75
C LEU A 315 34.50 40.58 24.92
N GLY A 316 33.95 39.38 25.11
CA GLY A 316 32.51 39.17 25.20
C GLY A 316 31.77 39.36 23.87
N LEU A 317 32.47 39.25 22.73
CA LEU A 317 31.92 39.48 21.39
C LEU A 317 31.68 38.16 20.65
N GLY A 318 30.65 38.13 19.83
CA GLY A 318 30.34 36.97 19.00
C GLY A 318 31.21 36.87 17.73
N PRO A 319 31.25 35.71 17.04
CA PRO A 319 32.09 35.44 15.87
C PRO A 319 31.78 36.29 14.63
N GLY A 320 30.72 37.09 14.64
CA GLY A 320 30.33 38.02 13.57
C GLY A 320 30.41 39.48 13.94
N ALA A 321 31.15 39.83 15.02
CA ALA A 321 31.26 41.21 15.48
C ALA A 321 31.91 42.12 14.43
N GLU A 322 31.35 43.31 14.22
CA GLU A 322 31.88 44.28 13.27
C GLU A 322 33.28 44.78 13.69
N PRO A 323 34.17 45.05 12.73
CA PRO A 323 35.52 45.53 12.98
C PRO A 323 35.59 46.76 13.93
N ALA A 324 34.64 47.69 13.80
CA ALA A 324 34.53 48.85 14.64
C ALA A 324 34.26 48.50 16.11
N SER A 325 33.39 47.52 16.35
CA SER A 325 33.06 47.05 17.69
C SER A 325 34.23 46.33 18.36
N VAL A 326 34.98 45.53 17.59
CA VAL A 326 36.18 44.84 18.09
C VAL A 326 37.27 45.83 18.49
N THR A 327 37.57 46.81 17.64
CA THR A 327 38.60 47.83 17.92
C THR A 327 38.22 48.74 19.07
N ALA A 328 36.92 49.10 19.20
CA ALA A 328 36.42 49.84 20.33
C ALA A 328 36.54 49.07 21.64
N ALA A 329 36.21 47.79 21.66
CA ALA A 329 36.32 46.92 22.83
C ALA A 329 37.79 46.75 23.28
N ILE A 330 38.72 46.57 22.35
CA ILE A 330 40.14 46.47 22.64
C ILE A 330 40.65 47.82 23.22
N ARG A 331 40.28 48.97 22.62
CA ARG A 331 40.66 50.27 23.08
C ARG A 331 40.14 50.57 24.50
N ALA A 332 38.91 50.16 24.78
CA ALA A 332 38.32 50.30 26.10
C ALA A 332 39.02 49.44 27.16
N ARG A 333 39.61 48.31 26.80
CA ARG A 333 40.20 47.35 27.70
C ARG A 333 41.70 47.62 27.99
N CYS A 334 42.47 47.91 26.97
CA CYS A 334 43.93 48.07 27.08
C CYS A 334 44.47 49.42 26.52
N GLY A 335 43.61 50.32 26.04
CA GLY A 335 43.98 51.59 25.48
C GLY A 335 44.69 51.57 24.12
N SER A 336 44.93 50.41 23.55
CA SER A 336 45.70 50.27 22.34
C SER A 336 44.79 50.34 21.07
N ASP A 337 45.29 51.00 20.02
CA ASP A 337 44.59 51.01 18.71
C ASP A 337 44.97 49.78 17.88
N ALA A 338 44.12 48.77 17.91
CA ALA A 338 44.32 47.51 17.21
C ALA A 338 43.83 47.54 15.78
N GLY A 339 43.21 48.61 15.29
CA GLY A 339 42.63 48.69 13.95
C GLY A 339 43.62 48.37 12.82
N PRO A 340 44.75 49.07 12.74
CA PRO A 340 45.74 48.80 11.70
C PRO A 340 46.33 47.39 11.75
N LEU A 341 46.48 46.80 12.92
CA LEU A 341 47.02 45.45 13.10
C LEU A 341 46.04 44.36 12.69
N LEU A 342 44.77 44.47 13.10
CA LEU A 342 43.75 43.43 12.84
C LEU A 342 43.10 43.54 11.46
N TYR A 343 42.97 44.74 10.92
CA TYR A 343 42.22 44.99 9.69
C TYR A 343 43.00 45.81 8.64
N GLY A 344 44.24 46.19 8.91
CA GLY A 344 45.10 46.95 8.01
C GLY A 344 45.68 46.13 6.85
N PRO A 345 46.55 46.73 6.02
CA PRO A 345 47.17 46.04 4.91
C PRO A 345 48.02 44.83 5.33
N ALA A 346 48.24 43.89 4.42
CA ALA A 346 49.09 42.74 4.68
C ALA A 346 50.57 43.13 4.66
N PRO A 347 51.42 42.47 5.46
CA PRO A 347 52.87 42.65 5.40
C PRO A 347 53.45 42.22 4.04
N GLU A 348 54.33 43.04 3.48
CA GLU A 348 54.89 42.86 2.15
C GLU A 348 56.03 41.82 2.10
N ASP A 349 56.76 41.63 3.17
CA ASP A 349 57.89 40.75 3.25
C ASP A 349 57.93 39.91 4.54
N GLU A 350 58.88 38.97 4.63
CA GLU A 350 59.03 38.04 5.74
C GLU A 350 59.42 38.75 7.05
N ALA A 351 60.25 39.80 6.98
CA ALA A 351 60.64 40.56 8.15
C ALA A 351 59.45 41.35 8.73
N ALA A 352 58.60 41.93 7.85
CA ALA A 352 57.36 42.59 8.23
C ALA A 352 56.38 41.59 8.83
N LEU A 353 56.26 40.34 8.28
CA LEU A 353 55.40 39.30 8.82
C LEU A 353 55.81 38.88 10.24
N VAL A 354 57.13 38.74 10.50
CA VAL A 354 57.61 38.41 11.85
C VAL A 354 57.30 39.53 12.86
N ARG A 355 57.50 40.80 12.47
CA ARG A 355 57.11 41.93 13.33
C ARG A 355 55.61 41.95 13.60
N PHE A 356 54.84 41.74 12.56
CA PHE A 356 53.38 41.63 12.63
C PHE A 356 52.92 40.53 13.62
N ALA A 357 53.51 39.32 13.52
CA ALA A 357 53.21 38.22 14.44
C ALA A 357 53.52 38.56 15.90
N ASN A 358 54.68 39.20 16.15
CA ASN A 358 55.06 39.62 17.50
C ASN A 358 54.14 40.69 18.05
N GLU A 359 53.66 41.60 17.22
CA GLU A 359 52.69 42.64 17.62
C GLU A 359 51.32 42.02 17.92
N LEU A 360 50.86 41.01 17.16
CA LEU A 360 49.63 40.27 17.46
C LEU A 360 49.75 39.53 18.80
N ASP A 361 50.84 38.86 19.06
CA ASP A 361 51.07 38.14 20.32
C ASP A 361 51.15 39.11 21.50
N ARG A 362 51.70 40.32 21.29
CA ARG A 362 51.72 41.38 22.31
C ARG A 362 50.31 41.87 22.62
N LEU A 363 49.52 42.18 21.58
CA LEU A 363 48.14 42.61 21.72
C LEU A 363 47.29 41.55 22.46
N GLU A 364 47.44 40.27 22.10
CA GLU A 364 46.73 39.17 22.79
C GLU A 364 47.06 39.10 24.29
N ARG A 365 48.33 39.31 24.65
CA ARG A 365 48.75 39.32 26.05
C ARG A 365 48.20 40.51 26.80
N GLU A 366 48.21 41.69 26.19
CA GLU A 366 47.67 42.94 26.78
C GLU A 366 46.17 42.79 27.06
N VAL A 367 45.40 42.27 26.08
CA VAL A 367 43.95 42.10 26.24
C VAL A 367 43.61 41.03 27.29
N ARG A 368 44.43 39.99 27.46
CA ARG A 368 44.20 38.93 28.45
C ARG A 368 44.69 39.31 29.86
N GLY A 369 45.63 40.24 29.97
CA GLY A 369 46.22 40.65 31.24
C GLY A 369 45.55 41.86 31.90
N SER A 370 44.69 42.53 31.17
CA SER A 370 43.84 43.62 31.64
C SER A 370 42.40 43.08 31.89
#